data_0aa7bd07e9b0cc933b4207110a15c5d5
#
_entry.id   0aa7bd07e9b0cc933b4207110a15c5d5
#
_cell.length_a   1.000
_cell.length_b   1.000
_cell.length_c   1.000
_cell.angle_alpha   90.00
_cell.angle_beta   90.00
_cell.angle_gamma   90.00
#
_symmetry.space_group_name_H-M   'P 1'
#
loop_
_entity.id
_entity.type
_entity.pdbx_description
1 polymer ?
#
loop_
_entity_poly.entity_id
_entity_poly.type
_entity_poly.pdbx_seq_one_letter_code
_entity_poly.pdbx_strand_id
1 'polypeptide(L)'
;MIGEVAAVLSALKALNEGLATFKETAGHGKSLQGIVSKWGEASEKYNDVERAKAGKMSYKEALAMESAKRQLENFDRQFKDICLIQGQGDLYNSVKGRMEESLLAHEKEVAMIKRKRKEMRKYIEIGTSIALGWVFCMVLIWGFVWIVDNAGG
;
A
#
# COMPACT_ATOMS: atom_id res chain seq x y z
N MET A 1 12.01 -7.51 1.80
CA MET A 1 10.88 -7.17 0.89
C MET A 1 9.61 -8.01 1.13
N ILE A 2 9.72 -9.30 1.42
CA ILE A 2 8.57 -10.14 1.87
C ILE A 2 8.17 -9.79 3.32
N GLY A 3 9.08 -9.21 4.10
CA GLY A 3 8.87 -8.93 5.52
C GLY A 3 7.82 -7.87 5.85
N GLU A 4 7.63 -6.87 5.00
CA GLU A 4 6.67 -5.77 5.27
C GLU A 4 5.21 -6.24 5.18
N VAL A 5 4.86 -7.00 4.13
CA VAL A 5 3.53 -7.61 3.99
C VAL A 5 3.31 -8.65 5.08
N ALA A 6 4.33 -9.42 5.45
CA ALA A 6 4.26 -10.37 6.56
C ALA A 6 4.01 -9.67 7.90
N ALA A 7 4.57 -8.47 8.11
CA ALA A 7 4.31 -7.68 9.31
C ALA A 7 2.84 -7.22 9.40
N VAL A 8 2.21 -6.86 8.27
CA VAL A 8 0.77 -6.55 8.21
C VAL A 8 -0.06 -7.76 8.59
N LEU A 9 0.23 -8.93 7.98
CA LEU A 9 -0.50 -10.16 8.27
C LEU A 9 -0.34 -10.61 9.73
N SER A 10 0.85 -10.43 10.31
CA SER A 10 1.11 -10.71 11.73
C SER A 10 0.30 -9.78 12.65
N ALA A 11 0.24 -8.48 12.35
CA ALA A 11 -0.56 -7.52 13.11
C ALA A 11 -2.07 -7.86 13.05
N LEU A 12 -2.57 -8.26 11.87
CA LEU A 12 -3.94 -8.71 11.69
C LEU A 12 -4.26 -9.99 12.48
N LYS A 13 -3.32 -10.94 12.49
CA LYS A 13 -3.46 -12.15 13.31
C LYS A 13 -3.56 -11.81 14.79
N ALA A 14 -2.67 -10.97 15.31
CA ALA A 14 -2.71 -10.52 16.71
C ALA A 14 -4.00 -9.74 17.05
N LEU A 15 -4.54 -8.98 16.08
CA LEU A 15 -5.81 -8.29 16.21
C LEU A 15 -6.97 -9.28 16.33
N ASN A 16 -7.04 -10.28 15.44
CA ASN A 16 -8.09 -11.29 15.43
C ASN A 16 -8.03 -12.18 16.70
N GLU A 17 -6.84 -12.55 17.15
CA GLU A 17 -6.65 -13.28 18.43
C GLU A 17 -7.10 -12.44 19.63
N GLY A 18 -6.82 -11.13 19.62
CA GLY A 18 -7.30 -10.21 20.65
C GLY A 18 -8.82 -10.13 20.70
N LEU A 19 -9.47 -10.10 19.54
CA LEU A 19 -10.94 -10.08 19.45
C LEU A 19 -11.56 -11.40 19.88
N ALA A 20 -10.99 -12.53 19.50
CA ALA A 20 -11.45 -13.86 19.91
C ALA A 20 -11.40 -14.01 21.44
N THR A 21 -10.25 -13.66 22.04
CA THR A 21 -10.08 -13.68 23.51
C THR A 21 -11.07 -12.75 24.21
N PHE A 22 -11.38 -11.58 23.63
CA PHE A 22 -12.36 -10.67 24.20
C PHE A 22 -13.77 -11.26 24.18
N LYS A 23 -14.15 -11.93 23.09
CA LYS A 23 -15.45 -12.61 22.98
C LYS A 23 -15.59 -13.77 23.99
N GLU A 24 -14.53 -14.55 24.14
CA GLU A 24 -14.53 -15.70 25.10
C GLU A 24 -14.63 -15.28 26.57
N THR A 25 -13.96 -14.15 26.90
CA THR A 25 -13.98 -13.64 28.29
C THR A 25 -15.21 -12.79 28.60
N ALA A 26 -16.19 -12.73 27.70
CA ALA A 26 -17.40 -11.89 27.80
C ALA A 26 -17.12 -10.44 28.24
N GLY A 27 -15.99 -9.89 27.80
CA GLY A 27 -15.58 -8.53 28.14
C GLY A 27 -14.95 -8.35 29.53
N HIS A 28 -14.84 -9.42 30.35
CA HIS A 28 -14.21 -9.34 31.65
C HIS A 28 -12.68 -9.37 31.51
N GLY A 29 -12.02 -8.26 31.83
CA GLY A 29 -10.56 -8.20 32.02
C GLY A 29 -9.72 -7.61 30.88
N LYS A 30 -10.26 -7.39 29.68
CA LYS A 30 -9.54 -6.64 28.63
C LYS A 30 -10.37 -5.44 28.19
N SER A 31 -9.77 -4.24 28.28
CA SER A 31 -10.45 -3.02 27.85
C SER A 31 -10.60 -3.01 26.33
N LEU A 32 -11.73 -2.55 25.80
CA LEU A 32 -11.94 -2.26 24.38
C LEU A 32 -10.83 -1.35 23.81
N GLN A 33 -10.25 -0.52 24.67
CA GLN A 33 -9.14 0.36 24.32
C GLN A 33 -7.90 -0.41 23.81
N GLY A 34 -7.59 -1.59 24.40
CA GLY A 34 -6.50 -2.43 23.91
C GLY A 34 -6.77 -3.02 22.52
N ILE A 35 -8.03 -3.30 22.20
CA ILE A 35 -8.43 -3.76 20.87
C ILE A 35 -8.35 -2.61 19.86
N VAL A 36 -8.83 -1.43 20.23
CA VAL A 36 -8.75 -0.21 19.40
C VAL A 36 -7.29 0.13 19.07
N SER A 37 -6.39 0.03 20.07
CA SER A 37 -4.96 0.27 19.84
C SER A 37 -4.36 -0.70 18.83
N LYS A 38 -4.65 -2.00 18.95
CA LYS A 38 -4.19 -3.02 17.99
C LYS A 38 -4.80 -2.82 16.59
N TRP A 39 -6.04 -2.38 16.52
CA TRP A 39 -6.69 -2.06 15.26
C TRP A 39 -6.02 -0.86 14.57
N GLY A 40 -5.75 0.20 15.34
CA GLY A 40 -4.98 1.36 14.85
C GLY A 40 -3.60 0.94 14.31
N GLU A 41 -2.85 0.15 15.09
CA GLU A 41 -1.53 -0.35 14.67
C GLU A 41 -1.58 -1.21 13.40
N ALA A 42 -2.57 -2.10 13.29
CA ALA A 42 -2.73 -2.93 12.10
C ALA A 42 -3.10 -2.10 10.86
N SER A 43 -3.97 -1.09 11.02
CA SER A 43 -4.36 -0.17 9.96
C SER A 43 -3.20 0.72 9.52
N GLU A 44 -2.41 1.23 10.45
CA GLU A 44 -1.21 2.04 10.17
C GLU A 44 -0.18 1.23 9.38
N LYS A 45 0.16 0.02 9.83
CA LYS A 45 1.07 -0.88 9.12
C LYS A 45 0.57 -1.19 7.71
N TYR A 46 -0.74 -1.42 7.55
CA TYR A 46 -1.33 -1.64 6.24
C TYR A 46 -1.13 -0.42 5.32
N ASN A 47 -1.46 0.77 5.82
CA ASN A 47 -1.34 2.03 5.07
C ASN A 47 0.13 2.33 4.69
N ASP A 48 1.07 2.09 5.59
CA ASP A 48 2.51 2.30 5.35
C ASP A 48 3.03 1.40 4.24
N VAL A 49 2.67 0.12 4.25
CA VAL A 49 3.05 -0.82 3.19
C VAL A 49 2.40 -0.45 1.87
N GLU A 50 1.12 -0.07 1.86
CA GLU A 50 0.44 0.37 0.66
C GLU A 50 1.10 1.63 0.07
N ARG A 51 1.47 2.60 0.91
CA ARG A 51 2.18 3.83 0.51
C ARG A 51 3.56 3.50 -0.05
N ALA A 52 4.36 2.73 0.66
CA ALA A 52 5.72 2.39 0.26
C ALA A 52 5.76 1.63 -1.07
N LYS A 53 4.79 0.75 -1.28
CA LYS A 53 4.70 -0.12 -2.47
C LYS A 53 3.72 0.37 -3.54
N ALA A 54 3.12 1.55 -3.39
CA ALA A 54 2.17 2.09 -4.36
C ALA A 54 2.75 2.09 -5.80
N GLY A 55 2.13 1.34 -6.71
CA GLY A 55 2.57 1.19 -8.10
C GLY A 55 3.80 0.31 -8.33
N LYS A 56 4.29 -0.43 -7.31
CA LYS A 56 5.42 -1.37 -7.38
C LYS A 56 5.10 -2.77 -6.87
N MET A 57 3.88 -3.03 -6.43
CA MET A 57 3.48 -4.34 -5.89
C MET A 57 3.55 -5.41 -6.95
N SER A 58 4.12 -6.57 -6.60
CA SER A 58 3.96 -7.79 -7.36
C SER A 58 2.52 -8.31 -7.23
N TYR A 59 2.11 -9.17 -8.15
CA TYR A 59 0.77 -9.78 -8.10
C TYR A 59 0.49 -10.48 -6.78
N LYS A 60 1.47 -11.24 -6.26
CA LYS A 60 1.35 -11.95 -4.98
C LYS A 60 1.19 -10.99 -3.79
N GLU A 61 1.95 -9.89 -3.78
CA GLU A 61 1.83 -8.87 -2.74
C GLU A 61 0.49 -8.14 -2.82
N ALA A 62 0.03 -7.81 -4.02
CA ALA A 62 -1.27 -7.17 -4.22
C ALA A 62 -2.43 -8.05 -3.71
N LEU A 63 -2.38 -9.37 -3.98
CA LEU A 63 -3.37 -10.31 -3.48
C LEU A 63 -3.34 -10.44 -1.95
N ALA A 64 -2.14 -10.47 -1.35
CA ALA A 64 -1.99 -10.51 0.10
C ALA A 64 -2.51 -9.23 0.77
N MET A 65 -2.27 -8.06 0.17
CA MET A 65 -2.78 -6.77 0.66
C MET A 65 -4.30 -6.67 0.52
N GLU A 66 -4.88 -7.17 -0.57
CA GLU A 66 -6.33 -7.25 -0.73
C GLU A 66 -6.98 -8.18 0.33
N SER A 67 -6.35 -9.32 0.62
CA SER A 67 -6.78 -10.19 1.72
C SER A 67 -6.70 -9.49 3.08
N ALA A 68 -5.62 -8.73 3.32
CA ALA A 68 -5.45 -7.94 4.54
C ALA A 68 -6.54 -6.87 4.69
N LYS A 69 -6.88 -6.17 3.61
CA LYS A 69 -7.96 -5.19 3.57
C LYS A 69 -9.30 -5.81 3.97
N ARG A 70 -9.65 -6.95 3.38
CA ARG A 70 -10.89 -7.66 3.73
C ARG A 70 -10.93 -8.11 5.18
N GLN A 71 -9.78 -8.50 5.75
CA GLN A 71 -9.71 -8.84 7.17
C GLN A 71 -9.95 -7.61 8.07
N LEU A 72 -9.40 -6.44 7.72
CA LEU A 72 -9.68 -5.19 8.44
C LEU A 72 -11.15 -4.80 8.37
N GLU A 73 -11.79 -4.92 7.20
CA GLU A 73 -13.21 -4.64 7.02
C GLU A 73 -14.10 -5.61 7.81
N ASN A 74 -13.74 -6.89 7.86
CA ASN A 74 -14.45 -7.88 8.67
C ASN A 74 -14.30 -7.60 10.16
N PHE A 75 -13.10 -7.21 10.59
CA PHE A 75 -12.85 -6.78 11.96
C PHE A 75 -13.70 -5.57 12.33
N ASP A 76 -13.75 -4.54 11.47
CA ASP A 76 -14.55 -3.33 11.68
C ASP A 76 -16.02 -3.68 11.99
N ARG A 77 -16.61 -4.57 11.18
CA ARG A 77 -17.99 -5.03 11.38
C ARG A 77 -18.17 -5.74 12.73
N GLN A 78 -17.29 -6.68 13.06
CA GLN A 78 -17.35 -7.40 14.32
C GLN A 78 -17.14 -6.50 15.53
N PHE A 79 -16.24 -5.52 15.42
CA PHE A 79 -15.98 -4.56 16.48
C PHE A 79 -17.18 -3.64 16.71
N LYS A 80 -17.83 -3.19 15.62
CA LYS A 80 -19.09 -2.44 15.68
C LYS A 80 -20.16 -3.20 16.47
N ASP A 81 -20.37 -4.46 16.13
CA ASP A 81 -21.39 -5.29 16.79
C ASP A 81 -21.10 -5.44 18.29
N ILE A 82 -19.84 -5.63 18.67
CA ILE A 82 -19.43 -5.70 20.07
C ILE A 82 -19.69 -4.39 20.81
N CYS A 83 -19.32 -3.26 20.21
CA CYS A 83 -19.56 -1.93 20.81
C CYS A 83 -21.04 -1.66 21.00
N LEU A 84 -21.89 -2.06 20.06
CA LEU A 84 -23.35 -1.92 20.18
C LEU A 84 -23.91 -2.79 21.30
N ILE A 85 -23.50 -4.03 21.41
CA ILE A 85 -23.95 -4.97 22.49
C ILE A 85 -23.54 -4.43 23.86
N GLN A 86 -22.38 -3.78 23.97
CA GLN A 86 -21.89 -3.23 25.24
C GLN A 86 -22.38 -1.80 25.53
N GLY A 87 -23.24 -1.24 24.69
CA GLY A 87 -23.74 0.14 24.86
C GLY A 87 -22.68 1.22 24.63
N GLN A 88 -21.56 0.89 23.98
CA GLN A 88 -20.45 1.80 23.69
C GLN A 88 -20.40 2.24 22.21
N GLY A 89 -21.56 2.43 21.60
CA GLY A 89 -21.69 2.88 20.20
C GLY A 89 -20.98 4.21 19.92
N ASP A 90 -20.98 5.12 20.90
CA ASP A 90 -20.29 6.42 20.78
C ASP A 90 -18.78 6.26 20.67
N LEU A 91 -18.19 5.31 21.39
CA LEU A 91 -16.77 4.99 21.26
C LEU A 91 -16.45 4.51 19.85
N TYR A 92 -17.26 3.60 19.29
CA TYR A 92 -17.09 3.12 17.93
C TYR A 92 -17.14 4.28 16.92
N ASN A 93 -18.16 5.13 17.00
CA ASN A 93 -18.35 6.26 16.09
C ASN A 93 -17.18 7.25 16.16
N SER A 94 -16.70 7.56 17.37
CA SER A 94 -15.56 8.47 17.57
C SER A 94 -14.26 7.90 16.96
N VAL A 95 -13.98 6.62 17.20
CA VAL A 95 -12.80 5.95 16.63
C VAL A 95 -12.90 5.86 15.11
N LYS A 96 -14.07 5.47 14.61
CA LYS A 96 -14.33 5.34 13.18
C LYS A 96 -14.17 6.66 12.45
N GLY A 97 -14.72 7.75 12.97
CA GLY A 97 -14.59 9.09 12.37
C GLY A 97 -13.14 9.52 12.22
N ARG A 98 -12.30 9.31 13.24
CA ARG A 98 -10.87 9.62 13.16
C ARG A 98 -10.12 8.74 12.17
N MET A 99 -10.47 7.45 12.10
CA MET A 99 -9.87 6.53 11.14
C MET A 99 -10.25 6.88 9.70
N GLU A 100 -11.51 7.23 9.43
CA GLU A 100 -11.97 7.64 8.11
C GLU A 100 -11.29 8.92 7.63
N GLU A 101 -11.09 9.90 8.49
CA GLU A 101 -10.34 11.11 8.18
C GLU A 101 -8.89 10.78 7.78
N SER A 102 -8.23 9.92 8.55
CA SER A 102 -6.88 9.43 8.26
C SER A 102 -6.82 8.64 6.95
N LEU A 103 -7.81 7.79 6.68
CA LEU A 103 -7.90 7.01 5.43
C LEU A 103 -8.07 7.91 4.20
N LEU A 104 -8.94 8.92 4.28
CA LEU A 104 -9.12 9.88 3.18
C LEU A 104 -7.84 10.65 2.85
N ALA A 105 -7.07 11.04 3.87
CA ALA A 105 -5.77 11.67 3.67
C ALA A 105 -4.78 10.69 2.99
N HIS A 106 -4.74 9.45 3.46
CA HIS A 106 -3.89 8.40 2.92
C HIS A 106 -4.24 8.06 1.45
N GLU A 107 -5.52 7.91 1.11
CA GLU A 107 -5.96 7.65 -0.27
C GLU A 107 -5.51 8.75 -1.25
N LYS A 108 -5.60 10.01 -0.84
CA LYS A 108 -5.12 11.14 -1.64
C LYS A 108 -3.61 11.06 -1.88
N GLU A 109 -2.83 10.74 -0.84
CA GLU A 109 -1.38 10.58 -0.97
C GLU A 109 -1.00 9.42 -1.90
N VAL A 110 -1.64 8.25 -1.72
CA VAL A 110 -1.41 7.07 -2.57
C VAL A 110 -1.76 7.37 -4.03
N ALA A 111 -2.88 8.07 -4.27
CA ALA A 111 -3.28 8.48 -5.61
C ALA A 111 -2.26 9.43 -6.25
N MET A 112 -1.72 10.40 -5.49
CA MET A 112 -0.67 11.31 -5.95
C MET A 112 0.63 10.56 -6.29
N ILE A 113 1.04 9.63 -5.42
CA ILE A 113 2.25 8.81 -5.65
C ILE A 113 2.08 7.96 -6.93
N LYS A 114 0.92 7.33 -7.12
CA LYS A 114 0.62 6.54 -8.33
C LYS A 114 0.66 7.40 -9.59
N ARG A 115 0.09 8.63 -9.55
CA ARG A 115 0.13 9.58 -10.68
C ARG A 115 1.57 10.00 -11.01
N LYS A 116 2.35 10.46 -10.02
CA LYS A 116 3.76 10.83 -10.21
C LYS A 116 4.60 9.69 -10.79
N ARG A 117 4.42 8.46 -10.32
CA ARG A 117 5.15 7.30 -10.87
C ARG A 117 4.75 6.98 -12.30
N LYS A 118 3.47 7.14 -12.65
CA LYS A 118 2.99 6.94 -14.03
C LYS A 118 3.58 8.00 -14.97
N GLU A 119 3.65 9.24 -14.54
CA GLU A 119 4.30 10.33 -15.28
C GLU A 119 5.80 10.08 -15.46
N MET A 120 6.50 9.72 -14.37
CA MET A 120 7.92 9.38 -14.44
C MET A 120 8.23 8.25 -15.43
N ARG A 121 7.38 7.22 -15.50
CA ARG A 121 7.55 6.14 -16.50
C ARG A 121 7.44 6.68 -17.93
N LYS A 122 6.47 7.56 -18.21
CA LYS A 122 6.33 8.19 -19.53
C LYS A 122 7.58 9.02 -19.90
N TYR A 123 8.14 9.79 -18.95
CA TYR A 123 9.37 10.54 -19.17
C TYR A 123 10.57 9.64 -19.44
N ILE A 124 10.68 8.51 -18.75
CA ILE A 124 11.73 7.51 -18.98
C ILE A 124 11.59 6.90 -20.38
N GLU A 125 10.38 6.52 -20.81
CA GLU A 125 10.11 5.98 -22.14
C GLU A 125 10.47 6.98 -23.25
N ILE A 126 10.09 8.25 -23.08
CA ILE A 126 10.45 9.31 -24.04
C ILE A 126 11.95 9.53 -24.04
N GLY A 127 12.58 9.61 -22.88
CA GLY A 127 14.03 9.80 -22.74
C GLY A 127 14.84 8.67 -23.38
N THR A 128 14.40 7.41 -23.18
CA THR A 128 15.07 6.25 -23.81
C THR A 128 14.91 6.25 -25.33
N SER A 129 13.75 6.65 -25.86
CA SER A 129 13.52 6.76 -27.30
C SER A 129 14.41 7.82 -27.95
N ILE A 130 14.57 8.97 -27.30
CA ILE A 130 15.45 10.05 -27.78
C ILE A 130 16.93 9.61 -27.75
N ALA A 131 17.35 8.95 -26.65
CA ALA A 131 18.72 8.45 -26.51
C ALA A 131 19.06 7.42 -27.60
N LEU A 132 18.15 6.48 -27.89
CA LEU A 132 18.32 5.50 -28.95
C LEU A 132 18.41 6.16 -30.33
N GLY A 133 17.58 7.17 -30.61
CA GLY A 133 17.64 7.95 -31.85
C GLY A 133 19.00 8.65 -32.03
N TRP A 134 19.55 9.21 -30.93
CA TRP A 134 20.87 9.87 -30.94
C TRP A 134 21.99 8.89 -31.24
N VAL A 135 22.00 7.71 -30.59
CA VAL A 135 22.99 6.67 -30.85
C VAL A 135 22.91 6.19 -32.30
N PHE A 136 21.72 6.02 -32.85
CA PHE A 136 21.52 5.62 -34.24
C PHE A 136 22.09 6.66 -35.24
N CYS A 137 21.82 7.96 -35.00
CA CYS A 137 22.40 9.03 -35.82
C CYS A 137 23.93 9.05 -35.77
N MET A 138 24.53 8.85 -34.58
CA MET A 138 25.99 8.79 -34.43
C MET A 138 26.59 7.61 -35.19
N VAL A 139 25.96 6.44 -35.16
CA VAL A 139 26.42 5.27 -35.94
C VAL A 139 26.34 5.53 -37.45
N LEU A 140 25.28 6.19 -37.94
CA LEU A 140 25.17 6.53 -39.36
C LEU A 140 26.24 7.52 -39.80
N ILE A 141 26.50 8.56 -39.01
CA ILE A 141 27.55 9.55 -39.30
C ILE A 141 28.91 8.86 -39.33
N TRP A 142 29.21 8.04 -38.37
CA TRP A 142 30.48 7.30 -38.29
C TRP A 142 30.67 6.34 -39.47
N GLY A 143 29.60 5.63 -39.84
CA GLY A 143 29.58 4.73 -41.00
C GLY A 143 29.78 5.50 -42.30
N PHE A 144 29.18 6.68 -42.45
CA PHE A 144 29.34 7.53 -43.62
C PHE A 144 30.78 8.05 -43.76
N VAL A 145 31.36 8.55 -42.65
CA VAL A 145 32.76 9.01 -42.63
C VAL A 145 33.71 7.87 -42.99
N TRP A 146 33.49 6.68 -42.45
CA TRP A 146 34.31 5.49 -42.74
C TRP A 146 34.24 5.09 -44.21
N ILE A 147 33.05 5.17 -44.86
CA ILE A 147 32.88 4.86 -46.28
C ILE A 147 33.64 5.91 -47.15
N VAL A 148 33.51 7.20 -46.80
CA VAL A 148 34.19 8.29 -47.57
C VAL A 148 35.70 8.16 -47.45
N ASP A 149 36.25 7.85 -46.27
CA ASP A 149 37.67 7.67 -46.05
C ASP A 149 38.23 6.42 -46.81
N ASN A 150 37.41 5.37 -46.89
CA ASN A 150 37.83 4.12 -47.54
C ASN A 150 37.59 4.09 -49.07
N ALA A 151 36.71 4.98 -49.58
CA ALA A 151 36.42 5.12 -51.02
C ALA A 151 37.27 6.21 -51.71
N GLY A 152 38.00 7.04 -50.94
CA GLY A 152 38.90 8.09 -51.44
C GLY A 152 40.36 7.69 -51.54
N GLY A 153 40.73 6.46 -51.24
CA GLY A 153 42.05 5.86 -51.47
C GLY A 153 41.98 4.87 -52.60
#